data_1c966c866bcf7073917d8ddb726ad024
#
_entry.id   1c966c866bcf7073917d8ddb726ad024
#
_cell.length_a   1.000
_cell.length_b   1.000
_cell.length_c   1.000
_cell.angle_alpha   90.00
_cell.angle_beta   90.00
_cell.angle_gamma   90.00
#
_symmetry.space_group_name_H-M   'P 1'
#
loop_
_entity.id
_entity.type
_entity.pdbx_description
1 polymer ?
#
loop_
_entity_poly.entity_id
_entity_poly.type
_entity_poly.pdbx_seq_one_letter_code
_entity_poly.pdbx_strand_id
1 'polypeptide(L)'
;QDVNMIFAHQLTEIPALRESVAAGRAADPGAFAPVLTNNTKVLILSFVFSFFFGAGAIFILTWNAALIAVALGSFIRDALAAVPNANLMYVLGTVSYGFFGYMTHSIFEIGSYFIAGLAGGIISVAVIKHDLFHKNFQRIVQDALWLVVLSLILLALGAWVETGMSPMIFQ
;
A
#
# COMPACT_ATOMS: atom_id res chain seq x y z
N GLN A 1 -9.67 4.63 -27.82
CA GLN A 1 -10.98 4.32 -27.21
C GLN A 1 -10.90 3.11 -26.27
N ASP A 2 -10.07 2.12 -26.56
CA ASP A 2 -10.03 0.85 -25.81
C ASP A 2 -9.37 0.96 -24.43
N VAL A 3 -8.37 1.84 -24.29
CA VAL A 3 -7.70 2.08 -23.00
C VAL A 3 -8.67 2.65 -21.97
N ASN A 4 -9.57 3.56 -22.38
CA ASN A 4 -10.56 4.14 -21.48
C ASN A 4 -11.63 3.13 -21.01
N MET A 5 -11.92 2.08 -21.80
CA MET A 5 -12.84 1.02 -21.38
C MET A 5 -12.19 0.04 -20.40
N ILE A 6 -10.93 -0.31 -20.59
CA ILE A 6 -10.18 -1.20 -19.69
C ILE A 6 -10.03 -0.57 -18.30
N PHE A 7 -9.85 0.75 -18.24
CA PHE A 7 -9.68 1.49 -17.00
C PHE A 7 -10.96 2.23 -16.52
N ALA A 8 -12.10 2.06 -17.21
CA ALA A 8 -13.34 2.76 -16.88
C ALA A 8 -13.78 2.53 -15.42
N HIS A 9 -13.63 1.31 -14.92
CA HIS A 9 -13.95 0.99 -13.52
C HIS A 9 -12.96 1.65 -12.55
N GLN A 10 -11.68 1.71 -12.91
CA GLN A 10 -10.67 2.40 -12.11
C GLN A 10 -10.85 3.93 -12.16
N LEU A 11 -11.31 4.47 -13.28
CA LEU A 11 -11.61 5.90 -13.42
C LEU A 11 -12.83 6.36 -12.59
N THR A 12 -13.79 5.47 -12.33
CA THR A 12 -14.91 5.76 -11.41
C THR A 12 -14.49 5.72 -9.94
N GLU A 13 -13.50 4.91 -9.60
CA GLU A 13 -12.91 4.86 -8.25
C GLU A 13 -11.93 6.02 -7.97
N ILE A 14 -11.37 6.63 -9.03
CA ILE A 14 -10.41 7.75 -8.91
C ILE A 14 -10.96 8.94 -8.12
N PRO A 15 -12.22 9.40 -8.26
CA PRO A 15 -12.75 10.48 -7.45
C PRO A 15 -12.74 10.15 -5.95
N ALA A 16 -13.17 8.95 -5.58
CA ALA A 16 -13.12 8.48 -4.19
C ALA A 16 -11.68 8.32 -3.69
N LEU A 17 -10.78 7.83 -4.57
CA LEU A 17 -9.34 7.76 -4.28
C LEU A 17 -8.71 9.16 -4.17
N ARG A 18 -9.10 10.10 -5.02
CA ARG A 18 -8.67 11.51 -4.95
C ARG A 18 -9.15 12.18 -3.68
N GLU A 19 -10.37 11.91 -3.27
CA GLU A 19 -10.95 12.43 -2.05
C GLU A 19 -10.26 11.83 -0.81
N SER A 20 -9.96 10.55 -0.81
CA SER A 20 -9.18 9.89 0.24
C SER A 20 -7.73 10.34 0.30
N VAL A 21 -7.08 10.55 -0.86
CA VAL A 21 -5.71 11.09 -0.97
C VAL A 21 -5.69 12.59 -0.65
N ALA A 22 -6.72 13.36 -1.03
CA ALA A 22 -6.85 14.76 -0.64
C ALA A 22 -7.19 14.92 0.85
N ALA A 23 -7.99 14.03 1.43
CA ALA A 23 -8.23 13.96 2.87
C ALA A 23 -6.97 13.57 3.65
N GLY A 24 -6.13 12.67 3.11
CA GLY A 24 -4.81 12.37 3.67
C GLY A 24 -3.79 13.50 3.54
N ARG A 25 -4.02 14.45 2.63
CA ARG A 25 -3.19 15.67 2.46
C ARG A 25 -3.54 16.79 3.45
N ALA A 26 -4.75 16.80 3.99
CA ALA A 26 -5.05 17.67 5.10
C ALA A 26 -4.36 17.11 6.34
N ALA A 27 -3.50 17.92 6.99
CA ALA A 27 -2.93 17.59 8.30
C ALA A 27 -4.05 17.52 9.33
N ASP A 28 -4.85 16.47 9.25
CA ASP A 28 -5.89 16.17 10.20
C ASP A 28 -5.36 15.08 11.14
N PRO A 29 -5.13 15.41 12.43
CA PRO A 29 -4.78 14.41 13.42
C PRO A 29 -5.80 13.25 13.49
N GLY A 30 -7.03 13.47 12.99
CA GLY A 30 -8.07 12.45 12.84
C GLY A 30 -7.84 11.48 11.67
N ALA A 31 -7.00 11.81 10.70
CA ALA A 31 -6.76 10.97 9.52
C ALA A 31 -5.98 9.68 9.82
N PHE A 32 -5.21 9.62 10.91
CA PHE A 32 -4.40 8.45 11.27
C PHE A 32 -5.25 7.17 11.40
N ALA A 33 -6.34 7.21 12.14
CA ALA A 33 -7.17 6.03 12.39
C ALA A 33 -7.85 5.50 11.10
N PRO A 34 -8.46 6.33 10.23
CA PRO A 34 -8.97 5.90 8.93
C PRO A 34 -7.89 5.28 8.03
N VAL A 35 -6.71 5.90 7.90
CA VAL A 35 -5.58 5.39 7.11
C VAL A 35 -5.12 4.04 7.64
N LEU A 36 -4.83 3.94 8.94
CA LEU A 36 -4.41 2.70 9.57
C LEU A 36 -5.46 1.60 9.39
N THR A 37 -6.73 1.92 9.55
CA THR A 37 -7.83 0.95 9.38
C THR A 37 -7.92 0.44 7.95
N ASN A 38 -7.81 1.32 6.96
CA ASN A 38 -7.83 0.93 5.55
C ASN A 38 -6.65 0.01 5.21
N ASN A 39 -5.45 0.39 5.61
CA ASN A 39 -4.24 -0.36 5.33
C ASN A 39 -4.20 -1.70 6.10
N THR A 40 -4.80 -1.75 7.29
CA THR A 40 -4.98 -3.02 8.03
C THR A 40 -5.86 -4.01 7.26
N LYS A 41 -6.90 -3.57 6.56
CA LYS A 41 -7.72 -4.45 5.72
C LYS A 41 -6.88 -5.08 4.60
N VAL A 42 -6.03 -4.30 3.95
CA VAL A 42 -5.11 -4.78 2.89
C VAL A 42 -4.10 -5.78 3.45
N LEU A 43 -3.57 -5.50 4.64
CA LEU A 43 -2.65 -6.41 5.35
C LEU A 43 -3.33 -7.76 5.64
N ILE A 44 -4.54 -7.74 6.19
CA ILE A 44 -5.32 -8.95 6.47
C ILE A 44 -5.59 -9.73 5.18
N LEU A 45 -5.99 -9.03 4.10
CA LEU A 45 -6.18 -9.66 2.79
C LEU A 45 -4.90 -10.31 2.29
N SER A 46 -3.75 -9.64 2.39
CA SER A 46 -2.44 -10.19 1.98
C SER A 46 -2.11 -11.47 2.74
N PHE A 47 -2.33 -11.48 4.06
CA PHE A 47 -2.13 -12.64 4.91
C PHE A 47 -3.08 -13.79 4.52
N VAL A 48 -4.39 -13.52 4.42
CA VAL A 48 -5.42 -14.53 4.13
C VAL A 48 -5.24 -15.12 2.74
N PHE A 49 -5.00 -14.28 1.72
CA PHE A 49 -4.77 -14.76 0.37
C PHE A 49 -3.49 -15.60 0.26
N SER A 50 -2.44 -15.23 0.99
CA SER A 50 -1.21 -16.03 1.01
C SER A 50 -1.40 -17.35 1.76
N PHE A 51 -2.19 -17.35 2.82
CA PHE A 51 -2.52 -18.57 3.56
C PHE A 51 -3.27 -19.58 2.69
N PHE A 52 -4.30 -19.15 1.95
CA PHE A 52 -5.12 -20.07 1.14
C PHE A 52 -4.51 -20.40 -0.22
N PHE A 53 -3.81 -19.47 -0.84
CA PHE A 53 -3.34 -19.58 -2.22
C PHE A 53 -1.81 -19.52 -2.35
N GLY A 54 -1.05 -19.57 -1.28
CA GLY A 54 0.41 -19.51 -1.28
C GLY A 54 0.93 -18.17 -1.80
N ALA A 55 0.98 -18.00 -3.12
CA ALA A 55 1.42 -16.75 -3.79
C ALA A 55 0.34 -15.65 -3.86
N GLY A 56 -0.78 -15.81 -3.16
CA GLY A 56 -1.93 -14.88 -3.23
C GLY A 56 -1.61 -13.45 -2.81
N ALA A 57 -0.62 -13.25 -1.92
CA ALA A 57 -0.15 -11.93 -1.57
C ALA A 57 0.38 -11.13 -2.78
N ILE A 58 0.94 -11.80 -3.79
CA ILE A 58 1.44 -11.14 -5.01
C ILE A 58 0.32 -10.39 -5.72
N PHE A 59 -0.87 -10.98 -5.78
CA PHE A 59 -2.04 -10.32 -6.38
C PHE A 59 -2.38 -9.02 -5.64
N ILE A 60 -2.46 -9.07 -4.30
CA ILE A 60 -2.77 -7.89 -3.48
C ILE A 60 -1.69 -6.82 -3.60
N LEU A 61 -0.41 -7.21 -3.59
CA LEU A 61 0.71 -6.29 -3.76
C LEU A 61 0.70 -5.63 -5.15
N THR A 62 0.43 -6.40 -6.20
CA THR A 62 0.33 -5.88 -7.58
C THR A 62 -0.83 -4.90 -7.70
N TRP A 63 -1.98 -5.22 -7.10
CA TRP A 63 -3.14 -4.33 -7.07
C TRP A 63 -2.81 -2.99 -6.38
N ASN A 64 -2.16 -3.04 -5.20
CA ASN A 64 -1.73 -1.82 -4.51
C ASN A 64 -0.71 -1.01 -5.30
N ALA A 65 0.27 -1.67 -5.93
CA ALA A 65 1.24 -1.00 -6.79
C ALA A 65 0.55 -0.29 -7.98
N ALA A 66 -0.48 -0.90 -8.56
CA ALA A 66 -1.26 -0.28 -9.63
C ALA A 66 -2.01 0.97 -9.14
N LEU A 67 -2.60 0.95 -7.94
CA LEU A 67 -3.27 2.11 -7.35
C LEU A 67 -2.28 3.27 -7.11
N ILE A 68 -1.09 2.98 -6.58
CA ILE A 68 -0.03 3.99 -6.39
C ILE A 68 0.40 4.57 -7.74
N ALA A 69 0.60 3.72 -8.76
CA ALA A 69 0.98 4.17 -10.10
C ALA A 69 -0.09 5.08 -10.74
N VAL A 70 -1.37 4.78 -10.55
CA VAL A 70 -2.49 5.61 -11.03
C VAL A 70 -2.52 6.94 -10.28
N ALA A 71 -2.36 6.94 -8.96
CA ALA A 71 -2.35 8.15 -8.15
C ALA A 71 -1.18 9.08 -8.53
N LEU A 72 0.03 8.54 -8.65
CA LEU A 72 1.22 9.27 -9.07
C LEU A 72 1.08 9.79 -10.51
N GLY A 73 0.60 8.94 -11.43
CA GLY A 73 0.40 9.33 -12.82
C GLY A 73 -0.64 10.44 -12.99
N SER A 74 -1.72 10.41 -12.20
CA SER A 74 -2.73 11.48 -12.23
C SER A 74 -2.17 12.79 -11.64
N PHE A 75 -1.40 12.73 -10.56
CA PHE A 75 -0.73 13.89 -9.99
C PHE A 75 0.21 14.56 -11.00
N ILE A 76 1.10 13.78 -11.64
CA ILE A 76 2.04 14.30 -12.64
C ILE A 76 1.29 14.94 -13.81
N ARG A 77 0.28 14.25 -14.35
CA ARG A 77 -0.53 14.74 -15.47
C ARG A 77 -1.20 16.07 -15.14
N ASP A 78 -1.83 16.17 -13.97
CA ASP A 78 -2.57 17.35 -13.56
C ASP A 78 -1.62 18.54 -13.30
N ALA A 79 -0.47 18.30 -12.69
CA ALA A 79 0.57 19.30 -12.48
C ALA A 79 1.16 19.82 -13.80
N LEU A 80 1.40 18.94 -14.77
CA LEU A 80 1.90 19.34 -16.09
C LEU A 80 0.83 20.05 -16.92
N ALA A 81 -0.43 19.69 -16.81
CA ALA A 81 -1.54 20.35 -17.49
C ALA A 81 -1.77 21.81 -16.99
N ALA A 82 -1.40 22.07 -15.74
CA ALA A 82 -1.52 23.41 -15.14
C ALA A 82 -0.46 24.40 -15.66
N VAL A 83 0.64 23.92 -16.29
CA VAL A 83 1.74 24.77 -16.76
C VAL A 83 1.96 24.55 -18.27
N PRO A 84 1.30 25.35 -19.14
CA PRO A 84 1.53 25.30 -20.59
C PRO A 84 3.02 25.58 -20.91
N ASN A 85 3.64 24.77 -21.75
CA ASN A 85 5.06 24.88 -22.13
C ASN A 85 6.05 24.64 -20.95
N ALA A 86 5.73 23.73 -20.03
CA ALA A 86 6.62 23.29 -18.97
C ALA A 86 8.01 22.91 -19.53
N ASN A 87 9.07 23.50 -18.99
CA ASN A 87 10.43 23.14 -19.37
C ASN A 87 10.85 21.78 -18.73
N LEU A 88 11.93 21.20 -19.23
CA LEU A 88 12.44 19.90 -18.75
C LEU A 88 12.69 19.90 -17.24
N MET A 89 13.21 20.99 -16.67
CA MET A 89 13.50 21.08 -15.25
C MET A 89 12.22 21.03 -14.40
N TYR A 90 11.15 21.69 -14.85
CA TYR A 90 9.83 21.62 -14.20
C TYR A 90 9.25 20.21 -14.26
N VAL A 91 9.36 19.53 -15.42
CA VAL A 91 8.90 18.15 -15.59
C VAL A 91 9.64 17.21 -14.63
N LEU A 92 10.98 17.29 -14.61
CA LEU A 92 11.80 16.46 -13.72
C LEU A 92 11.51 16.77 -12.25
N GLY A 93 11.35 18.03 -11.89
CA GLY A 93 10.97 18.45 -10.54
C GLY A 93 9.62 17.87 -10.10
N THR A 94 8.60 17.99 -10.94
CA THR A 94 7.25 17.45 -10.67
C THR A 94 7.26 15.94 -10.52
N VAL A 95 7.95 15.22 -11.41
CA VAL A 95 8.06 13.76 -11.35
C VAL A 95 8.78 13.33 -10.07
N SER A 96 9.92 13.96 -9.76
CA SER A 96 10.69 13.63 -8.56
C SER A 96 9.90 13.93 -7.29
N TYR A 97 9.26 15.08 -7.21
CA TYR A 97 8.46 15.49 -6.08
C TYR A 97 7.28 14.53 -5.83
N GLY A 98 6.53 14.20 -6.88
CA GLY A 98 5.46 13.22 -6.79
C GLY A 98 5.96 11.85 -6.38
N PHE A 99 7.04 11.35 -7.00
CA PHE A 99 7.62 10.06 -6.69
C PHE A 99 8.03 9.95 -5.21
N PHE A 100 8.84 10.88 -4.72
CA PHE A 100 9.28 10.85 -3.33
C PHE A 100 8.13 11.07 -2.35
N GLY A 101 7.17 11.94 -2.66
CA GLY A 101 5.99 12.18 -1.83
C GLY A 101 5.13 10.91 -1.65
N TYR A 102 4.89 10.16 -2.73
CA TYR A 102 4.11 8.91 -2.65
C TYR A 102 4.92 7.73 -2.12
N MET A 103 6.22 7.64 -2.42
CA MET A 103 7.06 6.52 -1.99
C MET A 103 7.40 6.55 -0.50
N THR A 104 7.44 7.70 0.13
CA THR A 104 7.91 7.84 1.52
C THR A 104 7.11 6.99 2.51
N HIS A 105 5.78 6.97 2.41
CA HIS A 105 4.91 6.13 3.25
C HIS A 105 4.64 4.76 2.63
N SER A 106 4.49 4.69 1.31
CA SER A 106 4.15 3.45 0.60
C SER A 106 5.17 2.34 0.80
N ILE A 107 6.45 2.66 1.02
CA ILE A 107 7.49 1.64 1.27
C ILE A 107 7.24 0.87 2.57
N PHE A 108 6.73 1.54 3.61
CA PHE A 108 6.37 0.90 4.89
C PHE A 108 5.11 0.05 4.74
N GLU A 109 4.12 0.53 3.99
CA GLU A 109 2.88 -0.17 3.73
C GLU A 109 3.11 -1.44 2.90
N ILE A 110 3.77 -1.31 1.74
CA ILE A 110 4.09 -2.46 0.88
C ILE A 110 4.96 -3.47 1.63
N GLY A 111 5.95 -2.99 2.39
CA GLY A 111 6.78 -3.83 3.24
C GLY A 111 5.96 -4.60 4.27
N SER A 112 4.99 -3.95 4.93
CA SER A 112 4.10 -4.58 5.90
C SER A 112 3.22 -5.66 5.26
N TYR A 113 2.61 -5.39 4.09
CA TYR A 113 1.79 -6.35 3.36
C TYR A 113 2.60 -7.56 2.89
N PHE A 114 3.85 -7.32 2.45
CA PHE A 114 4.75 -8.39 2.05
C PHE A 114 5.09 -9.31 3.22
N ILE A 115 5.43 -8.76 4.39
CA ILE A 115 5.74 -9.53 5.60
C ILE A 115 4.50 -10.31 6.07
N ALA A 116 3.31 -9.68 6.06
CA ALA A 116 2.07 -10.37 6.39
C ALA A 116 1.77 -11.54 5.42
N GLY A 117 2.00 -11.32 4.12
CA GLY A 117 1.89 -12.37 3.11
C GLY A 117 2.86 -13.52 3.34
N LEU A 118 4.12 -13.24 3.69
CA LEU A 118 5.10 -14.27 4.06
C LEU A 118 4.62 -15.08 5.28
N ALA A 119 4.11 -14.41 6.32
CA ALA A 119 3.59 -15.08 7.51
C ALA A 119 2.43 -16.04 7.15
N GLY A 120 1.47 -15.59 6.32
CA GLY A 120 0.37 -16.42 5.82
C GLY A 120 0.87 -17.64 5.05
N GLY A 121 1.83 -17.46 4.14
CA GLY A 121 2.42 -18.55 3.36
C GLY A 121 3.19 -19.54 4.21
N ILE A 122 3.93 -19.10 5.22
CA ILE A 122 4.65 -19.95 6.16
C ILE A 122 3.68 -20.85 6.93
N ILE A 123 2.59 -20.28 7.46
CA ILE A 123 1.54 -21.04 8.17
C ILE A 123 0.86 -22.02 7.20
N SER A 124 0.57 -21.62 5.98
CA SER A 124 -0.04 -22.48 4.95
C SER A 124 0.80 -23.74 4.71
N VAL A 125 2.10 -23.56 4.51
CA VAL A 125 3.04 -24.70 4.31
C VAL A 125 3.14 -25.55 5.57
N ALA A 126 3.12 -24.95 6.75
CA ALA A 126 3.18 -25.68 8.02
C ALA A 126 1.95 -26.57 8.21
N VAL A 127 0.75 -26.07 7.88
CA VAL A 127 -0.50 -26.85 7.96
C VAL A 127 -0.49 -28.04 7.01
N ILE A 128 0.09 -27.90 5.82
CA ILE A 128 0.13 -28.97 4.82
C ILE A 128 1.20 -30.04 5.17
N LYS A 129 2.34 -29.63 5.71
CA LYS A 129 3.52 -30.51 5.86
C LYS A 129 3.69 -31.12 7.23
N HIS A 130 3.07 -30.58 8.26
CA HIS A 130 3.31 -30.97 9.65
C HIS A 130 2.03 -31.39 10.34
N ASP A 131 2.15 -32.32 11.29
CA ASP A 131 1.09 -32.62 12.23
C ASP A 131 0.85 -31.40 13.13
N LEU A 132 -0.40 -30.94 13.21
CA LEU A 132 -0.82 -29.75 13.93
C LEU A 132 -0.46 -29.75 15.42
N PHE A 133 -0.29 -30.94 16.01
CA PHE A 133 0.07 -31.11 17.41
C PHE A 133 1.57 -31.26 17.65
N HIS A 134 2.39 -31.25 16.59
CA HIS A 134 3.83 -31.41 16.73
C HIS A 134 4.49 -30.11 17.20
N LYS A 135 5.54 -30.23 18.05
CA LYS A 135 6.28 -29.06 18.58
C LYS A 135 6.87 -28.16 17.49
N ASN A 136 7.23 -28.71 16.34
CA ASN A 136 7.75 -27.93 15.22
C ASN A 136 6.67 -27.04 14.60
N PHE A 137 5.42 -27.52 14.49
CA PHE A 137 4.30 -26.71 14.03
C PHE A 137 4.09 -25.49 14.94
N GLN A 138 4.07 -25.71 16.26
CA GLN A 138 3.89 -24.64 17.23
C GLN A 138 4.96 -23.54 17.11
N ARG A 139 6.24 -23.93 16.89
CA ARG A 139 7.34 -22.98 16.67
C ARG A 139 7.14 -22.17 15.38
N ILE A 140 6.79 -22.84 14.28
CA ILE A 140 6.55 -22.16 12.99
C ILE A 140 5.41 -21.16 13.09
N VAL A 141 4.31 -21.53 13.77
CA VAL A 141 3.19 -20.60 14.01
C VAL A 141 3.63 -19.42 14.88
N GLN A 142 4.43 -19.67 15.91
CA GLN A 142 4.95 -18.59 16.77
C GLN A 142 5.84 -17.62 15.98
N ASP A 143 6.74 -18.14 15.14
CA ASP A 143 7.59 -17.30 14.28
C ASP A 143 6.76 -16.49 13.28
N ALA A 144 5.74 -17.10 12.67
CA ALA A 144 4.81 -16.40 11.77
C ALA A 144 4.00 -15.31 12.51
N LEU A 145 3.59 -15.55 13.76
CA LEU A 145 2.93 -14.53 14.57
C LEU A 145 3.84 -13.33 14.85
N TRP A 146 5.15 -13.56 15.09
CA TRP A 146 6.11 -12.46 15.21
C TRP A 146 6.22 -11.63 13.93
N LEU A 147 6.16 -12.27 12.76
CA LEU A 147 6.11 -11.56 11.47
C LEU A 147 4.82 -10.72 11.34
N VAL A 148 3.67 -11.22 11.78
CA VAL A 148 2.42 -10.45 11.81
C VAL A 148 2.55 -9.23 12.73
N VAL A 149 3.13 -9.39 13.92
CA VAL A 149 3.36 -8.26 14.84
C VAL A 149 4.30 -7.24 14.20
N LEU A 150 5.39 -7.68 13.58
CA LEU A 150 6.31 -6.80 12.85
C LEU A 150 5.61 -6.05 11.71
N SER A 151 4.76 -6.73 10.95
CA SER A 151 4.01 -6.11 9.85
C SER A 151 3.05 -5.02 10.36
N LEU A 152 2.37 -5.24 11.48
CA LEU A 152 1.51 -4.24 12.11
C LEU A 152 2.29 -3.01 12.61
N ILE A 153 3.48 -3.21 13.17
CA ILE A 153 4.35 -2.11 13.59
C ILE A 153 4.78 -1.28 12.39
N LEU A 154 5.22 -1.92 11.29
CA LEU A 154 5.59 -1.23 10.06
C LEU A 154 4.41 -0.46 9.47
N LEU A 155 3.21 -1.06 9.50
CA LEU A 155 2.00 -0.40 9.01
C LEU A 155 1.66 0.85 9.83
N ALA A 156 1.76 0.77 11.15
CA ALA A 156 1.53 1.91 12.04
C ALA A 156 2.55 3.03 11.80
N LEU A 157 3.83 2.66 11.55
CA LEU A 157 4.87 3.63 11.17
C LEU A 157 4.55 4.29 9.82
N GLY A 158 4.11 3.52 8.81
CA GLY A 158 3.67 4.05 7.51
C GLY A 158 2.52 5.05 7.66
N ALA A 159 1.49 4.70 8.39
CA ALA A 159 0.35 5.58 8.67
C ALA A 159 0.77 6.86 9.43
N TRP A 160 1.72 6.74 10.36
CA TRP A 160 2.25 7.89 11.08
C TRP A 160 3.07 8.83 10.16
N VAL A 161 3.89 8.26 9.29
CA VAL A 161 4.67 9.03 8.30
C VAL A 161 3.72 9.72 7.32
N GLU A 162 2.70 9.02 6.82
CA GLU A 162 1.71 9.58 5.91
C GLU A 162 0.99 10.78 6.51
N THR A 163 0.47 10.64 7.73
CA THR A 163 -0.32 11.71 8.37
C THR A 163 0.52 12.83 8.97
N GLY A 164 1.78 12.55 9.36
CA GLY A 164 2.67 13.54 9.96
C GLY A 164 3.55 14.29 8.96
N MET A 165 4.06 13.63 7.92
CA MET A 165 5.03 14.21 6.99
C MET A 165 4.42 14.65 5.65
N SER A 166 3.39 13.96 5.15
CA SER A 166 2.77 14.32 3.87
C SER A 166 2.24 15.74 3.81
N PRO A 167 1.64 16.31 4.87
CA PRO A 167 1.23 17.72 4.87
C PRO A 167 2.39 18.70 4.74
N MET A 168 3.58 18.35 5.25
CA MET A 168 4.77 19.21 5.16
C MET A 168 5.42 19.18 3.77
N ILE A 169 5.22 18.09 3.03
CA ILE A 169 5.80 17.91 1.70
C ILE A 169 4.90 18.55 0.62
N PHE A 170 3.58 18.56 0.82
CA PHE A 170 2.61 19.01 -0.18
C PHE A 170 2.00 20.41 0.09
N GLN A 171 2.56 21.19 0.99
CA GLN A 171 2.31 22.64 1.11
C GLN A 171 3.21 23.42 0.15
#